data_ebd875d56931b53513aa83a29dc85629
#
_entry.id   ebd875d56931b53513aa83a29dc85629
#
_cell.length_a   1.000
_cell.length_b   1.000
_cell.length_c   1.000
_cell.angle_alpha   90.00
_cell.angle_beta   90.00
_cell.angle_gamma   90.00
#
_symmetry.space_group_name_H-M   'P 1'
#
loop_
_entity.id
_entity.type
_entity.pdbx_description
1 polymer ?
#
loop_
_entity_poly.entity_id
_entity_poly.type
_entity_poly.pdbx_seq_one_letter_code
_entity_poly.pdbx_strand_id
1 'polypeptide(L)'
;MSKSSEYRDIPVIDSKRVLDRTQFDLSVEGLSDAKRKKAMGNAIDYLKKQQETFLGYQVSQDVDYKELSDLLTVSINNVGDPFSAGNYTPNTKFFETAVLNYYADLWRAKSPHDPKDPESYWGYVLSMGSSEGNIFASWYARDYLSGKKLIVNEDEEKILKEIGLETPKELTYAHPKKDSRNANAFTPIAFFSEDTHYSVVKMMLTLKIDIFSEIGRCKYPGECPLDEYDAWPNNVPSNDEGQIDIDALAILVDFFASKGYPIFIVANYGSTFKGAYDDVEQIGKRILPILKKYNLKDREIFYDDTDAFSSDVRTGYWIHVDAALGGSYIPFIEKAHNEGLTDAKAPIFDFRLPFVHSISTSGHKWPGAPWATGLIMTKVKYQVIPPSDPEYIGSGDTTFAGSRNGTSAAILWDFFAKNSHQDLMKKALRCEEVAAYTEKRLKELGKNIGQDLFVARSPLSLTIRFKRPSEAIIFKYSLSCETLCEHSKVRGYAHLFVMNHVSKELIDRLIDDLSTEGAFPEQSEEPCSKKIEKDICSGPALPVHNRGFE
;
A
#
# COMPACT_ATOMS: atom_id res chain seq x y z
N MET A 1 16.77 37.96 -5.53
CA MET A 1 16.60 37.89 -4.07
C MET A 1 15.43 36.96 -3.81
N SER A 2 15.69 35.67 -3.60
CA SER A 2 14.67 34.67 -3.28
C SER A 2 14.34 34.77 -1.79
N LYS A 3 13.06 34.93 -1.48
CA LYS A 3 12.57 34.81 -0.11
C LYS A 3 12.87 33.37 0.34
N SER A 4 13.73 33.22 1.36
CA SER A 4 13.92 31.96 2.07
C SER A 4 12.54 31.50 2.56
N SER A 5 12.11 30.33 2.13
CA SER A 5 10.96 29.66 2.73
C SER A 5 11.29 29.48 4.23
N GLU A 6 10.48 30.06 5.09
CA GLU A 6 10.50 29.74 6.52
C GLU A 6 10.14 28.26 6.67
N TYR A 7 11.14 27.41 6.67
CA TYR A 7 10.96 26.06 7.23
C TYR A 7 10.68 26.27 8.72
N ARG A 8 9.52 25.81 9.19
CA ARG A 8 9.19 25.81 10.61
C ARG A 8 10.36 25.18 11.36
N ASP A 9 10.89 25.89 12.34
CA ASP A 9 11.92 25.37 13.22
C ASP A 9 11.41 24.06 13.83
N ILE A 10 12.11 22.97 13.56
CA ILE A 10 11.88 21.72 14.27
C ILE A 10 12.19 22.03 15.73
N PRO A 11 11.24 21.83 16.66
CA PRO A 11 11.45 22.18 18.06
C PRO A 11 12.73 21.52 18.57
N VAL A 12 13.63 22.31 19.12
CA VAL A 12 14.87 21.82 19.74
C VAL A 12 14.50 21.26 21.11
N ILE A 13 14.02 20.01 21.15
CA ILE A 13 13.59 19.36 22.40
C ILE A 13 14.76 18.67 23.10
N ASP A 14 15.78 18.28 22.34
CA ASP A 14 17.04 17.75 22.85
C ASP A 14 18.22 18.38 22.09
N SER A 15 19.01 19.19 22.77
CA SER A 15 20.19 19.84 22.18
C SER A 15 21.21 18.86 21.58
N LYS A 16 21.18 17.58 22.01
CA LYS A 16 22.03 16.52 21.49
C LYS A 16 21.52 15.96 20.15
N ARG A 17 20.30 16.30 19.73
CA ARG A 17 19.67 15.82 18.48
C ARG A 17 19.52 16.91 17.42
N VAL A 18 20.20 18.02 17.58
CA VAL A 18 20.22 19.10 16.58
C VAL A 18 21.31 18.82 15.57
N LEU A 19 20.93 18.85 14.29
CA LEU A 19 21.84 18.78 13.18
C LEU A 19 21.94 20.18 12.52
N ASP A 20 23.14 20.76 12.50
CA ASP A 20 23.39 21.99 11.75
C ASP A 20 23.21 21.72 10.26
N ARG A 21 22.16 22.28 9.68
CA ARG A 21 21.80 22.08 8.26
C ARG A 21 22.68 22.85 7.30
N THR A 22 23.33 23.94 7.73
CA THR A 22 24.15 24.77 6.86
C THR A 22 25.38 24.04 6.33
N GLN A 23 25.83 22.99 7.02
CA GLN A 23 26.93 22.13 6.56
C GLN A 23 26.61 21.33 5.27
N PHE A 24 25.33 21.26 4.88
CA PHE A 24 24.87 20.56 3.67
C PHE A 24 24.59 21.50 2.49
N ASP A 25 24.78 22.81 2.68
CA ASP A 25 24.57 23.78 1.62
C ASP A 25 25.58 23.53 0.50
N LEU A 26 25.08 23.44 -0.72
CA LEU A 26 25.90 23.22 -1.92
C LEU A 26 26.31 24.57 -2.51
N SER A 27 27.61 24.72 -2.79
CA SER A 27 28.16 25.88 -3.49
C SER A 27 28.55 25.52 -4.92
N VAL A 28 28.79 26.54 -5.75
CA VAL A 28 29.22 26.35 -7.14
C VAL A 28 30.57 25.61 -7.21
N GLU A 29 31.45 25.86 -6.26
CA GLU A 29 32.77 25.22 -6.16
C GLU A 29 32.71 23.82 -5.51
N GLY A 30 31.53 23.41 -5.01
CA GLY A 30 31.38 22.18 -4.24
C GLY A 30 31.95 22.32 -2.82
N LEU A 31 32.04 21.19 -2.14
CA LEU A 31 32.62 21.10 -0.79
C LEU A 31 34.01 20.45 -0.86
N SER A 32 34.95 20.96 -0.07
CA SER A 32 36.21 20.23 0.10
C SER A 32 35.98 18.84 0.70
N ASP A 33 36.87 17.91 0.41
CA ASP A 33 36.76 16.53 0.91
C ASP A 33 36.60 16.44 2.43
N ALA A 34 37.34 17.29 3.17
CA ALA A 34 37.26 17.36 4.61
C ALA A 34 35.88 17.81 5.09
N LYS A 35 35.33 18.89 4.51
CA LYS A 35 33.99 19.40 4.82
C LYS A 35 32.90 18.36 4.49
N ARG A 36 32.98 17.77 3.30
CA ARG A 36 32.05 16.73 2.83
C ARG A 36 32.03 15.52 3.76
N LYS A 37 33.22 14.96 4.11
CA LYS A 37 33.34 13.83 5.02
C LYS A 37 32.80 14.16 6.43
N LYS A 38 33.10 15.36 6.95
CA LYS A 38 32.60 15.81 8.25
C LYS A 38 31.06 15.94 8.24
N ALA A 39 30.48 16.57 7.22
CA ALA A 39 29.04 16.71 7.09
C ALA A 39 28.35 15.33 7.01
N MET A 40 28.87 14.42 6.20
CA MET A 40 28.37 13.06 6.10
C MET A 40 28.45 12.29 7.42
N GLY A 41 29.56 12.39 8.13
CA GLY A 41 29.72 11.78 9.47
C GLY A 41 28.68 12.31 10.46
N ASN A 42 28.51 13.63 10.53
CA ASN A 42 27.51 14.25 11.38
C ASN A 42 26.07 13.80 11.03
N ALA A 43 25.74 13.68 9.74
CA ALA A 43 24.45 13.17 9.29
C ALA A 43 24.21 11.71 9.75
N ILE A 44 25.22 10.85 9.55
CA ILE A 44 25.14 9.43 9.97
C ILE A 44 24.96 9.32 11.48
N ASP A 45 25.73 10.07 12.25
CA ASP A 45 25.63 10.04 13.72
C ASP A 45 24.25 10.55 14.19
N TYR A 46 23.73 11.60 13.56
CA TYR A 46 22.38 12.09 13.82
C TYR A 46 21.33 11.00 13.53
N LEU A 47 21.36 10.39 12.35
CA LEU A 47 20.39 9.37 11.96
C LEU A 47 20.43 8.15 12.87
N LYS A 48 21.64 7.70 13.28
CA LYS A 48 21.79 6.60 14.23
C LYS A 48 21.17 6.91 15.61
N LYS A 49 21.29 8.14 16.08
CA LYS A 49 20.62 8.57 17.32
C LYS A 49 19.10 8.57 17.20
N GLN A 50 18.55 8.98 16.03
CA GLN A 50 17.11 8.89 15.78
C GLN A 50 16.65 7.43 15.76
N GLN A 51 17.44 6.53 15.19
CA GLN A 51 17.15 5.09 15.11
C GLN A 51 16.99 4.44 16.51
N GLU A 52 17.73 4.87 17.52
CA GLU A 52 17.73 4.28 18.87
C GLU A 52 16.37 4.33 19.60
N THR A 53 15.49 5.26 19.22
CA THR A 53 14.17 5.47 19.83
C THR A 53 13.03 5.50 18.82
N PHE A 54 13.28 5.01 17.61
CA PHE A 54 12.31 5.06 16.52
C PHE A 54 11.16 4.05 16.73
N LEU A 55 9.91 4.54 16.86
CA LEU A 55 8.72 3.72 17.08
C LEU A 55 7.53 4.09 16.19
N GLY A 56 7.53 5.26 15.58
CA GLY A 56 6.31 5.90 15.06
C GLY A 56 5.89 5.56 13.64
N TYR A 57 6.62 4.69 12.93
CA TYR A 57 6.30 4.33 11.54
C TYR A 57 6.53 2.83 11.29
N GLN A 58 5.81 2.29 10.30
CA GLN A 58 5.89 0.88 9.88
C GLN A 58 7.19 0.56 9.12
N VAL A 59 8.33 1.05 9.61
CA VAL A 59 9.64 0.87 8.99
C VAL A 59 10.57 0.17 9.97
N SER A 60 11.10 -1.00 9.58
CA SER A 60 12.09 -1.69 10.41
C SER A 60 13.42 -0.92 10.39
N GLN A 61 14.03 -0.79 11.58
CA GLN A 61 15.37 -0.23 11.74
C GLN A 61 16.43 -1.33 11.99
N ASP A 62 16.03 -2.61 11.92
CA ASP A 62 16.94 -3.75 11.96
C ASP A 62 17.49 -4.00 10.54
N VAL A 63 18.44 -3.15 10.14
CA VAL A 63 19.00 -3.13 8.78
C VAL A 63 20.51 -3.32 8.83
N ASP A 64 21.01 -4.39 8.20
CA ASP A 64 22.44 -4.62 7.96
C ASP A 64 22.67 -5.23 6.57
N TYR A 65 22.99 -4.35 5.63
CA TYR A 65 23.26 -4.69 4.23
C TYR A 65 24.68 -4.31 3.82
N LYS A 66 25.63 -4.28 4.76
CA LYS A 66 27.03 -3.90 4.47
C LYS A 66 27.68 -4.82 3.45
N GLU A 67 27.33 -6.11 3.46
CA GLU A 67 27.83 -7.10 2.50
C GLU A 67 27.42 -6.78 1.06
N LEU A 68 26.35 -5.99 0.85
CA LEU A 68 25.89 -5.56 -0.46
C LEU A 68 26.48 -4.21 -0.91
N SER A 69 27.44 -3.64 -0.15
CA SER A 69 28.01 -2.32 -0.45
C SER A 69 28.65 -2.24 -1.84
N ASP A 70 29.20 -3.33 -2.36
CA ASP A 70 29.81 -3.38 -3.69
C ASP A 70 28.79 -3.18 -4.82
N LEU A 71 27.49 -3.49 -4.58
CA LEU A 71 26.43 -3.17 -5.54
C LEU A 71 26.29 -1.67 -5.80
N LEU A 72 26.71 -0.81 -4.84
CA LEU A 72 26.69 0.64 -5.00
C LEU A 72 27.81 1.15 -5.94
N THR A 73 28.72 0.29 -6.35
CA THR A 73 29.79 0.61 -7.32
C THR A 73 29.39 0.31 -8.78
N VAL A 74 28.21 -0.29 -8.97
CA VAL A 74 27.65 -0.65 -10.29
C VAL A 74 26.33 0.10 -10.50
N SER A 75 26.15 0.70 -11.67
CA SER A 75 24.89 1.31 -12.05
C SER A 75 23.90 0.21 -12.48
N ILE A 76 23.06 -0.22 -11.55
CA ILE A 76 22.10 -1.32 -11.74
C ILE A 76 20.71 -0.76 -12.05
N ASN A 77 20.10 -1.26 -13.15
CA ASN A 77 18.75 -0.86 -13.55
C ASN A 77 17.98 -2.05 -14.13
N ASN A 78 16.85 -2.41 -13.50
CA ASN A 78 15.95 -3.44 -13.99
C ASN A 78 14.93 -2.81 -14.96
N VAL A 79 15.37 -2.50 -16.17
CA VAL A 79 14.53 -1.88 -17.21
C VAL A 79 13.62 -2.91 -17.87
N GLY A 80 12.35 -2.56 -18.10
CA GLY A 80 11.37 -3.42 -18.77
C GLY A 80 10.86 -4.55 -17.87
N ASP A 81 10.17 -5.50 -18.45
CA ASP A 81 9.56 -6.62 -17.71
C ASP A 81 10.62 -7.50 -17.02
N PRO A 82 10.37 -7.98 -15.80
CA PRO A 82 11.34 -8.78 -15.04
C PRO A 82 11.66 -10.14 -15.68
N PHE A 83 10.73 -10.69 -16.46
CA PHE A 83 10.84 -12.03 -17.08
C PHE A 83 11.46 -11.98 -18.49
N SER A 84 11.77 -10.80 -18.98
CA SER A 84 12.33 -10.58 -20.31
C SER A 84 13.76 -10.08 -20.19
N ALA A 85 14.68 -10.69 -20.94
CA ALA A 85 16.01 -10.13 -21.11
C ALA A 85 15.89 -8.77 -21.81
N GLY A 86 16.86 -7.94 -21.71
CA GLY A 86 16.90 -6.66 -22.42
C GLY A 86 18.33 -6.32 -22.77
N ASN A 87 18.54 -5.20 -23.46
CA ASN A 87 19.87 -4.75 -23.85
C ASN A 87 20.65 -4.12 -22.69
N TYR A 88 19.99 -3.78 -21.59
CA TYR A 88 20.66 -3.26 -20.39
C TYR A 88 21.18 -4.42 -19.53
N THR A 89 22.47 -4.76 -19.68
CA THR A 89 23.09 -5.94 -19.05
C THR A 89 23.42 -5.80 -17.56
N PRO A 90 23.78 -4.61 -17.00
CA PRO A 90 23.94 -4.45 -15.55
C PRO A 90 22.61 -4.39 -14.83
N ASN A 91 21.88 -5.52 -14.78
CA ASN A 91 20.60 -5.65 -14.10
C ASN A 91 20.62 -6.80 -13.08
N THR A 92 19.61 -6.87 -12.26
CA THR A 92 19.40 -7.90 -11.24
C THR A 92 18.06 -8.62 -11.39
N LYS A 93 17.56 -8.74 -12.63
CA LYS A 93 16.29 -9.43 -12.92
C LYS A 93 16.28 -10.87 -12.40
N PHE A 94 17.43 -11.52 -12.30
CA PHE A 94 17.57 -12.85 -11.69
C PHE A 94 17.25 -12.84 -10.17
N PHE A 95 17.59 -11.79 -9.42
CA PHE A 95 17.13 -11.61 -8.05
C PHE A 95 15.65 -11.26 -8.01
N GLU A 96 15.21 -10.40 -8.92
CA GLU A 96 13.82 -9.97 -9.01
C GLU A 96 12.88 -11.17 -9.23
N THR A 97 13.19 -12.02 -10.19
CA THR A 97 12.39 -13.24 -10.45
C THR A 97 12.43 -14.24 -9.29
N ALA A 98 13.57 -14.38 -8.61
CA ALA A 98 13.66 -15.22 -7.42
C ALA A 98 12.78 -14.70 -6.27
N VAL A 99 12.77 -13.38 -6.03
CA VAL A 99 11.90 -12.74 -5.03
C VAL A 99 10.42 -12.88 -5.40
N LEU A 100 10.09 -12.69 -6.67
CA LEU A 100 8.71 -12.85 -7.16
C LEU A 100 8.22 -14.29 -7.00
N ASN A 101 9.03 -15.30 -7.36
CA ASN A 101 8.69 -16.70 -7.14
C ASN A 101 8.47 -17.00 -5.64
N TYR A 102 9.33 -16.48 -4.78
CA TYR A 102 9.21 -16.65 -3.34
C TYR A 102 7.88 -16.10 -2.79
N TYR A 103 7.50 -14.89 -3.22
CA TYR A 103 6.22 -14.31 -2.84
C TYR A 103 5.02 -14.99 -3.51
N ALA A 104 5.17 -15.50 -4.73
CA ALA A 104 4.14 -16.30 -5.38
C ALA A 104 3.81 -17.55 -4.55
N ASP A 105 4.83 -18.26 -4.07
CA ASP A 105 4.65 -19.41 -3.18
C ASP A 105 4.06 -18.98 -1.82
N LEU A 106 4.52 -17.85 -1.28
CA LEU A 106 4.03 -17.31 -0.01
C LEU A 106 2.55 -16.92 -0.08
N TRP A 107 2.10 -16.34 -1.20
CA TRP A 107 0.72 -15.90 -1.45
C TRP A 107 -0.11 -16.91 -2.23
N ARG A 108 0.38 -18.15 -2.38
CA ARG A 108 -0.35 -19.25 -3.07
C ARG A 108 -0.76 -18.91 -4.50
N ALA A 109 0.00 -18.08 -5.17
CA ALA A 109 -0.13 -17.85 -6.60
C ALA A 109 0.44 -19.03 -7.38
N LYS A 110 -0.01 -19.22 -8.63
CA LYS A 110 0.54 -20.26 -9.51
C LYS A 110 1.93 -19.84 -9.97
N SER A 111 2.96 -20.56 -9.53
CA SER A 111 4.37 -20.36 -9.86
C SER A 111 4.99 -21.62 -10.50
N PRO A 112 6.11 -21.50 -11.23
CA PRO A 112 6.77 -20.26 -11.64
C PRO A 112 5.97 -19.47 -12.68
N HIS A 113 6.41 -18.23 -12.98
CA HIS A 113 5.80 -17.44 -14.05
C HIS A 113 5.85 -18.17 -15.39
N ASP A 114 4.70 -18.26 -16.07
CA ASP A 114 4.57 -18.77 -17.44
C ASP A 114 3.66 -17.80 -18.23
N PRO A 115 4.19 -17.07 -19.23
CA PRO A 115 3.40 -16.11 -19.99
C PRO A 115 2.30 -16.76 -20.86
N LYS A 116 2.36 -18.09 -21.06
CA LYS A 116 1.32 -18.84 -21.80
C LYS A 116 0.21 -19.35 -20.89
N ASP A 117 0.38 -19.31 -19.59
CA ASP A 117 -0.60 -19.76 -18.63
C ASP A 117 -1.34 -18.55 -18.04
N PRO A 118 -2.63 -18.33 -18.38
CA PRO A 118 -3.40 -17.19 -17.92
C PRO A 118 -3.58 -17.12 -16.40
N GLU A 119 -3.45 -18.24 -15.68
CA GLU A 119 -3.54 -18.30 -14.21
C GLU A 119 -2.18 -18.15 -13.52
N SER A 120 -1.07 -18.20 -14.26
CA SER A 120 0.26 -17.93 -13.71
C SER A 120 0.35 -16.50 -13.21
N TYR A 121 1.17 -16.29 -12.18
CA TYR A 121 1.40 -14.94 -11.68
C TYR A 121 2.22 -14.09 -12.66
N TRP A 122 1.99 -12.79 -12.62
CA TRP A 122 2.85 -11.74 -13.13
C TRP A 122 3.06 -10.70 -12.04
N GLY A 123 4.21 -10.06 -12.02
CA GLY A 123 4.50 -9.02 -11.04
C GLY A 123 5.88 -8.44 -11.24
N TYR A 124 6.24 -7.44 -10.43
CA TYR A 124 7.57 -6.84 -10.45
C TYR A 124 7.94 -6.22 -9.09
N VAL A 125 9.25 -6.02 -8.87
CA VAL A 125 9.75 -5.34 -7.66
C VAL A 125 9.64 -3.82 -7.83
N LEU A 126 8.99 -3.19 -6.84
CA LEU A 126 8.63 -1.78 -6.81
C LEU A 126 9.78 -0.89 -6.33
N SER A 127 9.88 0.32 -6.88
CA SER A 127 10.85 1.34 -6.50
C SER A 127 10.31 2.36 -5.48
N MET A 128 8.98 2.47 -5.34
CA MET A 128 8.31 3.43 -4.44
C MET A 128 7.45 2.75 -3.35
N GLY A 129 7.73 1.48 -3.04
CA GLY A 129 6.94 0.70 -2.09
C GLY A 129 5.53 0.37 -2.61
N SER A 130 4.65 -0.10 -1.71
CA SER A 130 3.28 -0.51 -2.05
C SER A 130 2.45 0.59 -2.73
N SER A 131 2.79 1.87 -2.55
CA SER A 131 2.12 2.97 -3.25
C SER A 131 2.24 2.83 -4.78
N GLU A 132 3.41 2.43 -5.31
CA GLU A 132 3.56 2.11 -6.73
C GLU A 132 2.71 0.90 -7.13
N GLY A 133 2.69 -0.15 -6.30
CA GLY A 133 1.87 -1.33 -6.53
C GLY A 133 0.37 -1.01 -6.56
N ASN A 134 -0.09 -0.13 -5.68
CA ASN A 134 -1.48 0.33 -5.67
C ASN A 134 -1.82 1.16 -6.92
N ILE A 135 -0.91 2.05 -7.39
CA ILE A 135 -1.09 2.79 -8.65
C ILE A 135 -1.20 1.81 -9.82
N PHE A 136 -0.28 0.85 -9.89
CA PHE A 136 -0.28 -0.17 -10.94
C PHE A 136 -1.60 -0.98 -10.92
N ALA A 137 -2.00 -1.50 -9.77
CA ALA A 137 -3.24 -2.26 -9.62
C ALA A 137 -4.48 -1.43 -10.03
N SER A 138 -4.52 -0.16 -9.65
CA SER A 138 -5.62 0.75 -10.00
C SER A 138 -5.65 1.05 -11.49
N TRP A 139 -4.49 1.23 -12.14
CA TRP A 139 -4.38 1.42 -13.58
C TRP A 139 -4.92 0.20 -14.33
N TYR A 140 -4.47 -1.00 -13.95
CA TYR A 140 -4.93 -2.26 -14.55
C TYR A 140 -6.42 -2.50 -14.30
N ALA A 141 -6.90 -2.28 -13.07
CA ALA A 141 -8.31 -2.39 -12.73
C ALA A 141 -9.17 -1.46 -13.60
N ARG A 142 -8.76 -0.19 -13.75
CA ARG A 142 -9.47 0.78 -14.59
C ARG A 142 -9.59 0.28 -16.04
N ASP A 143 -8.48 -0.10 -16.64
CA ASP A 143 -8.46 -0.48 -18.06
C ASP A 143 -9.15 -1.82 -18.30
N TYR A 144 -8.99 -2.79 -17.41
CA TYR A 144 -9.69 -4.06 -17.44
C TYR A 144 -11.22 -3.88 -17.29
N LEU A 145 -11.65 -3.11 -16.29
CA LEU A 145 -13.07 -2.88 -16.02
C LEU A 145 -13.74 -1.96 -17.04
N SER A 146 -12.98 -1.06 -17.69
CA SER A 146 -13.46 -0.29 -18.83
C SER A 146 -13.57 -1.12 -20.12
N GLY A 147 -13.30 -2.42 -20.06
CA GLY A 147 -13.50 -3.35 -21.18
C GLY A 147 -12.41 -3.34 -22.22
N LYS A 148 -11.28 -2.66 -22.01
CA LYS A 148 -10.16 -2.69 -22.95
C LYS A 148 -9.60 -4.11 -23.10
N LYS A 149 -9.27 -4.48 -24.30
CA LYS A 149 -8.65 -5.77 -24.65
C LYS A 149 -7.37 -5.54 -25.43
N LEU A 150 -6.34 -6.32 -25.09
CA LEU A 150 -5.10 -6.35 -25.84
C LEU A 150 -5.29 -7.24 -27.06
N ILE A 151 -5.00 -6.70 -28.24
CA ILE A 151 -5.08 -7.44 -29.52
C ILE A 151 -3.79 -7.29 -30.31
N VAL A 152 -3.53 -8.26 -31.19
CA VAL A 152 -2.47 -8.16 -32.20
C VAL A 152 -3.01 -7.34 -33.37
N ASN A 153 -2.21 -6.40 -33.87
CA ASN A 153 -2.53 -5.68 -35.10
C ASN A 153 -2.27 -6.59 -36.33
N GLU A 154 -3.28 -7.35 -36.72
CA GLU A 154 -3.16 -8.33 -37.82
C GLU A 154 -2.97 -7.68 -39.21
N ASP A 155 -3.48 -6.46 -39.40
CA ASP A 155 -3.33 -5.76 -40.68
C ASP A 155 -1.88 -5.33 -40.89
N GLU A 156 -1.22 -4.86 -39.88
CA GLU A 156 0.19 -4.51 -39.94
C GLU A 156 1.07 -5.76 -40.10
N GLU A 157 0.79 -6.83 -39.36
CA GLU A 157 1.49 -8.11 -39.50
C GLU A 157 1.37 -8.65 -40.96
N LYS A 158 0.20 -8.49 -41.57
CA LYS A 158 -0.03 -8.93 -42.95
C LYS A 158 0.74 -8.10 -43.98
N ILE A 159 0.72 -6.76 -43.83
CA ILE A 159 1.45 -5.84 -44.70
C ILE A 159 2.95 -6.14 -44.62
N LEU A 160 3.48 -6.36 -43.43
CA LEU A 160 4.89 -6.59 -43.20
C LEU A 160 5.36 -7.95 -43.73
N LYS A 161 4.53 -8.98 -43.61
CA LYS A 161 4.76 -10.28 -44.28
C LYS A 161 4.78 -10.16 -45.81
N GLU A 162 3.88 -9.36 -46.40
CA GLU A 162 3.84 -9.13 -47.86
C GLU A 162 5.10 -8.44 -48.39
N ILE A 163 5.75 -7.61 -47.57
CA ILE A 163 7.01 -6.94 -47.96
C ILE A 163 8.28 -7.67 -47.46
N GLY A 164 8.12 -8.87 -46.88
CA GLY A 164 9.23 -9.74 -46.51
C GLY A 164 9.96 -9.33 -45.22
N LEU A 165 9.33 -8.53 -44.35
CA LEU A 165 9.85 -8.16 -43.07
C LEU A 165 9.21 -9.00 -41.95
N GLU A 166 10.02 -9.67 -41.14
CA GLU A 166 9.58 -10.21 -39.84
C GLU A 166 9.64 -9.08 -38.80
N THR A 167 8.48 -8.57 -38.42
CA THR A 167 8.41 -7.60 -37.31
C THR A 167 7.77 -8.23 -36.09
N PRO A 168 8.12 -7.75 -34.88
CA PRO A 168 7.38 -8.10 -33.68
C PRO A 168 5.90 -7.74 -33.85
N LYS A 169 5.02 -8.60 -33.38
CA LYS A 169 3.56 -8.33 -33.39
C LYS A 169 3.26 -7.08 -32.58
N GLU A 170 2.79 -6.04 -33.22
CA GLU A 170 2.35 -4.85 -32.49
C GLU A 170 1.05 -5.16 -31.74
N LEU A 171 1.07 -4.88 -30.43
CA LEU A 171 -0.07 -5.06 -29.55
C LEU A 171 -0.79 -3.72 -29.36
N THR A 172 -2.07 -3.69 -29.62
CA THR A 172 -2.91 -2.48 -29.49
C THR A 172 -4.12 -2.74 -28.60
N TYR A 173 -4.84 -1.66 -28.26
CA TYR A 173 -6.12 -1.78 -27.57
C TYR A 173 -7.30 -1.92 -28.55
N ALA A 174 -8.13 -2.94 -28.32
CA ALA A 174 -9.53 -2.91 -28.73
C ALA A 174 -10.36 -2.26 -27.62
N HIS A 175 -11.28 -1.39 -28.04
CA HIS A 175 -12.24 -0.75 -27.15
C HIS A 175 -13.58 -1.47 -27.20
N PRO A 176 -14.31 -1.57 -26.08
CA PRO A 176 -15.59 -2.24 -26.07
C PRO A 176 -16.62 -1.45 -26.88
N LYS A 177 -17.52 -2.19 -27.51
CA LYS A 177 -18.72 -1.63 -28.13
C LYS A 177 -19.58 -0.94 -27.06
N LYS A 178 -20.05 0.27 -27.35
CA LYS A 178 -20.94 1.00 -26.43
C LYS A 178 -22.20 0.15 -26.15
N ASP A 179 -22.48 -0.08 -24.87
CA ASP A 179 -23.75 -0.70 -24.48
C ASP A 179 -24.85 0.36 -24.46
N SER A 180 -25.76 0.31 -25.45
CA SER A 180 -26.87 1.26 -25.55
C SER A 180 -27.88 1.14 -24.40
N ARG A 181 -27.88 0.01 -23.67
CA ARG A 181 -28.82 -0.26 -22.56
C ARG A 181 -28.22 0.13 -21.21
N ASN A 182 -26.89 0.26 -21.12
CA ASN A 182 -26.19 0.59 -19.89
C ASN A 182 -25.03 1.57 -20.14
N ALA A 183 -25.29 2.86 -19.96
CA ALA A 183 -24.27 3.91 -20.13
C ALA A 183 -23.11 3.80 -19.13
N ASN A 184 -23.28 3.06 -18.04
CA ASN A 184 -22.28 2.92 -16.97
C ASN A 184 -21.42 1.65 -17.13
N ALA A 185 -21.70 0.80 -18.12
CA ALA A 185 -21.09 -0.53 -18.26
C ALA A 185 -19.55 -0.54 -18.24
N PHE A 186 -18.92 0.53 -18.64
CA PHE A 186 -17.46 0.65 -18.76
C PHE A 186 -16.85 1.76 -17.89
N THR A 187 -17.62 2.22 -16.89
CA THR A 187 -17.18 3.25 -15.93
C THR A 187 -16.99 2.61 -14.56
N PRO A 188 -15.78 2.16 -14.20
CA PRO A 188 -15.54 1.53 -12.91
C PRO A 188 -15.69 2.52 -11.76
N ILE A 189 -16.24 2.06 -10.64
CA ILE A 189 -16.36 2.83 -9.40
C ILE A 189 -15.54 2.16 -8.30
N ALA A 190 -14.75 2.96 -7.58
CA ALA A 190 -13.89 2.51 -6.50
C ALA A 190 -14.59 2.57 -5.13
N PHE A 191 -14.33 1.53 -4.32
CA PHE A 191 -14.76 1.38 -2.93
C PHE A 191 -13.54 1.05 -2.06
N PHE A 192 -13.35 1.77 -0.99
CA PHE A 192 -12.31 1.55 0.00
C PHE A 192 -12.75 2.16 1.34
N SER A 193 -12.20 1.66 2.44
CA SER A 193 -12.59 2.11 3.78
C SER A 193 -12.00 3.46 4.15
N GLU A 194 -12.56 4.09 5.18
CA GLU A 194 -12.02 5.32 5.76
C GLU A 194 -10.62 5.15 6.37
N ASP A 195 -10.25 3.92 6.76
CA ASP A 195 -8.92 3.57 7.28
C ASP A 195 -7.90 3.24 6.16
N THR A 196 -8.30 3.37 4.89
CA THR A 196 -7.41 3.12 3.74
C THR A 196 -6.33 4.19 3.64
N HIS A 197 -5.11 3.77 3.29
CA HIS A 197 -3.99 4.69 3.14
C HIS A 197 -4.28 5.79 2.11
N TYR A 198 -3.94 7.04 2.45
CA TYR A 198 -4.23 8.22 1.62
C TYR A 198 -3.71 8.15 0.18
N SER A 199 -2.70 7.31 -0.09
CA SER A 199 -2.19 7.09 -1.45
C SER A 199 -3.26 6.56 -2.40
N VAL A 200 -4.23 5.77 -1.91
CA VAL A 200 -5.32 5.22 -2.73
C VAL A 200 -6.20 6.36 -3.26
N VAL A 201 -6.55 7.33 -2.43
CA VAL A 201 -7.31 8.52 -2.86
C VAL A 201 -6.53 9.31 -3.94
N LYS A 202 -5.22 9.51 -3.72
CA LYS A 202 -4.37 10.17 -4.73
C LYS A 202 -4.37 9.44 -6.07
N MET A 203 -4.38 8.12 -6.03
CA MET A 203 -4.40 7.29 -7.24
C MET A 203 -5.72 7.40 -7.99
N MET A 204 -6.85 7.37 -7.28
CA MET A 204 -8.17 7.57 -7.89
C MET A 204 -8.20 8.91 -8.65
N LEU A 205 -7.76 9.99 -8.00
CA LEU A 205 -7.68 11.32 -8.62
C LEU A 205 -6.73 11.35 -9.82
N THR A 206 -5.52 10.78 -9.70
CA THR A 206 -4.50 10.79 -10.76
C THR A 206 -4.95 9.98 -11.98
N LEU A 207 -5.53 8.81 -11.76
CA LEU A 207 -5.99 7.90 -12.80
C LEU A 207 -7.42 8.22 -13.27
N LYS A 208 -8.08 9.20 -12.68
CA LYS A 208 -9.48 9.57 -12.98
C LYS A 208 -10.44 8.39 -12.84
N ILE A 209 -10.29 7.65 -11.73
CA ILE A 209 -11.23 6.59 -11.36
C ILE A 209 -12.27 7.19 -10.43
N ASP A 210 -13.53 7.04 -10.79
CA ASP A 210 -14.65 7.54 -10.00
C ASP A 210 -14.74 6.83 -8.64
N ILE A 211 -15.01 7.59 -7.58
CA ILE A 211 -15.25 7.06 -6.24
C ILE A 211 -16.76 7.04 -5.97
N PHE A 212 -17.26 5.98 -5.33
CA PHE A 212 -18.69 5.80 -5.09
C PHE A 212 -19.34 7.03 -4.44
N SER A 213 -18.66 7.66 -3.49
CA SER A 213 -19.17 8.80 -2.74
C SER A 213 -19.31 10.06 -3.61
N GLU A 214 -18.41 10.28 -4.56
CA GLU A 214 -18.48 11.42 -5.50
C GLU A 214 -19.62 11.22 -6.49
N ILE A 215 -19.72 10.03 -7.08
CA ILE A 215 -20.81 9.70 -7.99
C ILE A 215 -22.15 9.70 -7.27
N GLY A 216 -22.21 9.18 -6.03
CA GLY A 216 -23.40 9.21 -5.19
C GLY A 216 -23.90 10.64 -4.97
N ARG A 217 -23.02 11.54 -4.55
CA ARG A 217 -23.35 12.95 -4.35
C ARG A 217 -23.76 13.68 -5.62
N CYS A 218 -23.10 13.40 -6.75
CA CYS A 218 -23.34 14.13 -8.00
C CYS A 218 -24.53 13.61 -8.79
N LYS A 219 -24.68 12.27 -8.91
CA LYS A 219 -25.69 11.66 -9.77
C LYS A 219 -26.92 11.13 -9.01
N TYR A 220 -26.75 10.83 -7.72
CA TYR A 220 -27.79 10.21 -6.86
C TYR A 220 -27.93 10.95 -5.52
N PRO A 221 -28.13 12.30 -5.52
CA PRO A 221 -28.30 13.05 -4.29
C PRO A 221 -29.58 12.59 -3.55
N GLY A 222 -29.46 12.31 -2.25
CA GLY A 222 -30.57 11.84 -1.44
C GLY A 222 -30.97 10.36 -1.63
N GLU A 223 -30.21 9.59 -2.44
CA GLU A 223 -30.45 8.16 -2.65
C GLU A 223 -29.41 7.28 -1.90
N CYS A 224 -28.71 7.81 -0.89
CA CYS A 224 -27.76 6.99 -0.11
C CYS A 224 -28.49 5.78 0.49
N PRO A 225 -28.03 4.55 0.21
CA PRO A 225 -28.75 3.37 0.67
C PRO A 225 -28.43 2.97 2.12
N LEU A 226 -27.55 3.71 2.81
CA LEU A 226 -27.18 3.47 4.20
C LEU A 226 -28.09 4.30 5.10
N ASP A 227 -28.93 3.64 5.88
CA ASP A 227 -29.96 4.27 6.72
C ASP A 227 -29.41 5.20 7.82
N GLU A 228 -28.15 4.99 8.23
CA GLU A 228 -27.48 5.77 9.28
C GLU A 228 -26.92 7.10 8.78
N TYR A 229 -26.99 7.38 7.47
CA TYR A 229 -26.37 8.54 6.85
C TYR A 229 -27.38 9.40 6.10
N ASP A 230 -27.55 10.63 6.52
CA ASP A 230 -28.36 11.64 5.78
C ASP A 230 -27.73 12.01 4.43
N ALA A 231 -26.43 11.72 4.25
CA ALA A 231 -25.66 12.02 3.04
C ALA A 231 -24.69 10.87 2.73
N TRP A 232 -24.20 10.82 1.48
CA TRP A 232 -23.20 9.85 1.07
C TRP A 232 -21.92 9.97 1.92
N PRO A 233 -21.46 8.90 2.62
CA PRO A 233 -20.21 8.94 3.35
C PRO A 233 -19.03 9.13 2.39
N ASN A 234 -17.91 9.70 2.85
CA ASN A 234 -16.74 9.93 2.00
C ASN A 234 -16.11 8.62 1.54
N ASN A 235 -16.04 7.64 2.43
CA ASN A 235 -15.48 6.31 2.21
C ASN A 235 -16.43 5.27 2.80
N VAL A 236 -16.20 3.99 2.54
CA VAL A 236 -16.94 2.92 3.20
C VAL A 236 -16.60 2.98 4.69
N PRO A 237 -17.59 2.95 5.61
CA PRO A 237 -17.34 2.93 7.04
C PRO A 237 -16.42 1.78 7.46
N SER A 238 -15.73 1.96 8.57
CA SER A 238 -14.97 0.91 9.26
C SER A 238 -15.60 0.60 10.61
N ASN A 239 -15.40 -0.61 11.10
CA ASN A 239 -15.71 -0.95 12.49
C ASN A 239 -14.70 -0.31 13.46
N ASP A 240 -14.92 -0.44 14.77
CA ASP A 240 -14.05 0.14 15.81
C ASP A 240 -12.60 -0.36 15.73
N GLU A 241 -12.40 -1.57 15.21
CA GLU A 241 -11.09 -2.18 15.00
C GLU A 241 -10.38 -1.67 13.72
N GLY A 242 -11.09 -0.94 12.85
CA GLY A 242 -10.56 -0.35 11.61
C GLY A 242 -10.64 -1.28 10.39
N GLN A 243 -11.38 -2.38 10.50
CA GLN A 243 -11.71 -3.21 9.34
C GLN A 243 -12.86 -2.57 8.57
N ILE A 244 -12.88 -2.73 7.26
CA ILE A 244 -14.00 -2.29 6.42
C ILE A 244 -15.31 -2.91 6.90
N ASP A 245 -16.35 -2.11 7.06
CA ASP A 245 -17.70 -2.62 7.32
C ASP A 245 -18.23 -3.32 6.06
N ILE A 246 -18.28 -4.66 6.14
CA ILE A 246 -18.64 -5.51 5.01
C ILE A 246 -20.13 -5.38 4.66
N ASP A 247 -21.00 -5.11 5.64
CA ASP A 247 -22.42 -4.92 5.39
C ASP A 247 -22.68 -3.57 4.72
N ALA A 248 -22.05 -2.50 5.19
CA ALA A 248 -22.09 -1.20 4.52
C ALA A 248 -21.52 -1.28 3.09
N LEU A 249 -20.37 -1.96 2.91
CA LEU A 249 -19.80 -2.21 1.59
C LEU A 249 -20.79 -2.94 0.68
N ALA A 250 -21.45 -3.99 1.17
CA ALA A 250 -22.38 -4.78 0.38
C ALA A 250 -23.61 -3.96 -0.06
N ILE A 251 -24.14 -3.14 0.83
CA ILE A 251 -25.27 -2.24 0.52
C ILE A 251 -24.87 -1.23 -0.56
N LEU A 252 -23.70 -0.60 -0.43
CA LEU A 252 -23.19 0.35 -1.42
C LEU A 252 -22.91 -0.32 -2.77
N VAL A 253 -22.30 -1.51 -2.77
CA VAL A 253 -22.04 -2.28 -3.99
C VAL A 253 -23.33 -2.73 -4.66
N ASP A 254 -24.36 -3.18 -3.92
CA ASP A 254 -25.67 -3.54 -4.49
C ASP A 254 -26.30 -2.33 -5.21
N PHE A 255 -26.24 -1.15 -4.60
CA PHE A 255 -26.74 0.07 -5.21
C PHE A 255 -26.06 0.37 -6.56
N PHE A 256 -24.72 0.45 -6.61
CA PHE A 256 -24.01 0.82 -7.83
C PHE A 256 -24.00 -0.30 -8.87
N ALA A 257 -23.96 -1.57 -8.47
CA ALA A 257 -24.10 -2.71 -9.36
C ALA A 257 -25.48 -2.73 -10.01
N SER A 258 -26.57 -2.34 -9.28
CA SER A 258 -27.91 -2.20 -9.84
C SER A 258 -28.02 -1.11 -10.92
N LYS A 259 -27.15 -0.10 -10.86
CA LYS A 259 -27.03 0.96 -11.87
C LYS A 259 -26.06 0.57 -13.01
N GLY A 260 -25.49 -0.66 -12.98
CA GLY A 260 -24.65 -1.24 -14.02
C GLY A 260 -23.20 -0.81 -14.02
N TYR A 261 -22.67 -0.25 -12.94
CA TYR A 261 -21.26 0.12 -12.81
C TYR A 261 -20.39 -1.11 -12.49
N PRO A 262 -19.23 -1.27 -13.14
CA PRO A 262 -18.19 -2.20 -12.70
C PRO A 262 -17.61 -1.77 -11.34
N ILE A 263 -17.24 -2.75 -10.52
CA ILE A 263 -16.91 -2.55 -9.10
C ILE A 263 -15.40 -2.74 -8.88
N PHE A 264 -14.74 -1.72 -8.34
CA PHE A 264 -13.34 -1.79 -7.92
C PHE A 264 -13.25 -1.67 -6.39
N ILE A 265 -12.76 -2.70 -5.69
CA ILE A 265 -12.60 -2.74 -4.24
C ILE A 265 -11.13 -2.77 -3.90
N VAL A 266 -10.71 -1.90 -2.96
CA VAL A 266 -9.40 -1.96 -2.31
C VAL A 266 -9.60 -2.38 -0.86
N ALA A 267 -9.12 -3.57 -0.52
CA ALA A 267 -9.11 -4.10 0.84
C ALA A 267 -7.76 -3.83 1.51
N ASN A 268 -7.76 -3.45 2.78
CA ASN A 268 -6.54 -3.20 3.55
C ASN A 268 -6.11 -4.46 4.29
N TYR A 269 -4.83 -4.81 4.18
CA TYR A 269 -4.28 -5.93 4.92
C TYR A 269 -3.11 -5.46 5.78
N GLY A 270 -3.45 -4.80 6.90
CA GLY A 270 -2.59 -4.05 7.79
C GLY A 270 -2.72 -2.54 7.54
N SER A 271 -3.89 -1.94 7.88
CA SER A 271 -4.14 -0.50 7.70
C SER A 271 -3.13 0.36 8.48
N THR A 272 -2.90 1.59 8.04
CA THR A 272 -1.78 2.40 8.52
C THR A 272 -1.89 2.75 9.99
N PHE A 273 -3.04 3.26 10.43
CA PHE A 273 -3.17 3.79 11.80
C PHE A 273 -3.76 2.80 12.80
N LYS A 274 -4.67 1.93 12.37
CA LYS A 274 -5.28 0.92 13.24
C LYS A 274 -4.62 -0.45 13.10
N GLY A 275 -3.88 -0.70 11.99
CA GLY A 275 -3.23 -1.97 11.72
C GLY A 275 -4.19 -3.11 11.44
N ALA A 276 -5.42 -2.79 11.06
CA ALA A 276 -6.48 -3.74 10.84
C ALA A 276 -6.27 -4.59 9.58
N TYR A 277 -6.77 -5.82 9.62
CA TYR A 277 -6.78 -6.75 8.49
C TYR A 277 -8.23 -6.99 8.06
N ASP A 278 -8.60 -6.51 6.88
CA ASP A 278 -9.91 -6.76 6.31
C ASP A 278 -10.10 -8.27 6.04
N ASP A 279 -11.28 -8.80 6.35
CA ASP A 279 -11.62 -10.18 6.03
C ASP A 279 -11.98 -10.31 4.55
N VAL A 280 -10.94 -10.46 3.71
CA VAL A 280 -11.08 -10.53 2.25
C VAL A 280 -11.95 -11.72 1.81
N GLU A 281 -11.91 -12.83 2.55
CA GLU A 281 -12.77 -13.97 2.27
C GLU A 281 -14.25 -13.63 2.47
N GLN A 282 -14.60 -12.96 3.57
CA GLN A 282 -15.98 -12.53 3.83
C GLN A 282 -16.42 -11.42 2.86
N ILE A 283 -15.53 -10.49 2.49
CA ILE A 283 -15.82 -9.53 1.42
C ILE A 283 -16.26 -10.28 0.17
N GLY A 284 -15.50 -11.26 -0.28
CA GLY A 284 -15.86 -12.06 -1.45
C GLY A 284 -17.18 -12.81 -1.27
N LYS A 285 -17.39 -13.50 -0.13
CA LYS A 285 -18.64 -14.21 0.17
C LYS A 285 -19.87 -13.30 0.12
N ARG A 286 -19.72 -12.06 0.55
CA ARG A 286 -20.82 -11.09 0.61
C ARG A 286 -21.07 -10.41 -0.72
N ILE A 287 -20.03 -10.10 -1.49
CA ILE A 287 -20.11 -9.30 -2.72
C ILE A 287 -20.40 -10.16 -3.97
N LEU A 288 -19.83 -11.36 -4.09
CA LEU A 288 -20.00 -12.19 -5.29
C LEU A 288 -21.47 -12.54 -5.63
N PRO A 289 -22.37 -12.83 -4.65
CA PRO A 289 -23.79 -13.01 -4.95
C PRO A 289 -24.46 -11.77 -5.55
N ILE A 290 -24.08 -10.57 -5.07
CA ILE A 290 -24.57 -9.29 -5.60
C ILE A 290 -24.10 -9.10 -7.04
N LEU A 291 -22.81 -9.32 -7.29
CA LEU A 291 -22.24 -9.21 -8.65
C LEU A 291 -22.89 -10.22 -9.62
N LYS A 292 -23.19 -11.43 -9.15
CA LYS A 292 -23.92 -12.42 -9.96
C LYS A 292 -25.35 -11.97 -10.29
N LYS A 293 -26.07 -11.38 -9.33
CA LYS A 293 -27.43 -10.83 -9.51
C LYS A 293 -27.48 -9.82 -10.65
N TYR A 294 -26.44 -9.00 -10.83
CA TYR A 294 -26.39 -7.95 -11.85
C TYR A 294 -25.49 -8.29 -13.05
N ASN A 295 -25.17 -9.56 -13.28
CA ASN A 295 -24.32 -10.05 -14.38
C ASN A 295 -22.92 -9.40 -14.43
N LEU A 296 -22.38 -9.02 -13.28
CA LEU A 296 -21.02 -8.47 -13.15
C LEU A 296 -19.99 -9.53 -12.71
N LYS A 297 -20.43 -10.73 -12.30
CA LYS A 297 -19.50 -11.82 -11.96
C LYS A 297 -18.80 -12.36 -13.21
N ASP A 298 -19.57 -12.61 -14.25
CA ASP A 298 -19.11 -13.07 -15.56
C ASP A 298 -19.78 -12.18 -16.60
N ARG A 299 -19.05 -11.18 -17.10
CA ARG A 299 -19.57 -10.16 -18.02
C ARG A 299 -19.06 -10.41 -19.43
N GLU A 300 -19.96 -10.54 -20.40
CA GLU A 300 -19.61 -10.59 -21.81
C GLU A 300 -19.44 -9.17 -22.36
N ILE A 301 -18.32 -8.93 -23.03
CA ILE A 301 -17.95 -7.66 -23.65
C ILE A 301 -17.78 -7.89 -25.14
N PHE A 302 -18.45 -7.09 -25.95
CA PHE A 302 -18.36 -7.12 -27.41
C PHE A 302 -17.46 -6.00 -27.92
N TYR A 303 -16.74 -6.24 -29.01
CA TYR A 303 -15.81 -5.29 -29.62
C TYR A 303 -16.27 -4.94 -31.03
N ASP A 304 -15.97 -3.69 -31.47
CA ASP A 304 -16.37 -3.21 -32.81
C ASP A 304 -15.43 -3.67 -33.94
N ASP A 305 -14.25 -4.23 -33.59
CA ASP A 305 -13.21 -4.51 -34.57
C ASP A 305 -13.46 -5.79 -35.37
N THR A 306 -13.56 -5.56 -36.66
CA THR A 306 -13.27 -6.26 -37.91
C THR A 306 -13.75 -7.69 -38.12
N ASP A 307 -13.82 -8.55 -37.16
CA ASP A 307 -14.41 -9.87 -37.28
C ASP A 307 -15.66 -10.00 -36.42
N ALA A 308 -16.78 -10.17 -37.06
CA ALA A 308 -18.16 -10.00 -36.60
C ALA A 308 -18.57 -10.72 -35.31
N PHE A 309 -17.65 -11.33 -34.53
CA PHE A 309 -17.97 -12.15 -33.36
C PHE A 309 -16.91 -12.12 -32.25
N SER A 310 -16.08 -11.09 -32.15
CA SER A 310 -15.14 -11.06 -31.02
C SER A 310 -15.84 -10.59 -29.75
N SER A 311 -16.16 -11.51 -28.86
CA SER A 311 -16.53 -11.22 -27.49
C SER A 311 -15.49 -11.76 -26.54
N ASP A 312 -15.43 -11.18 -25.34
CA ASP A 312 -14.60 -11.62 -24.24
C ASP A 312 -15.45 -11.72 -22.97
N VAL A 313 -15.24 -12.79 -22.21
CA VAL A 313 -15.94 -12.99 -20.94
C VAL A 313 -14.96 -12.71 -19.80
N ARG A 314 -15.26 -11.70 -19.00
CA ARG A 314 -14.44 -11.31 -17.87
C ARG A 314 -15.25 -10.84 -16.68
N THR A 315 -14.60 -10.71 -15.53
CA THR A 315 -15.23 -10.15 -14.35
C THR A 315 -15.54 -8.65 -14.54
N GLY A 316 -16.72 -8.21 -14.12
CA GLY A 316 -17.09 -6.79 -13.99
C GLY A 316 -16.69 -6.22 -12.64
N TYR A 317 -15.73 -6.83 -11.96
CA TYR A 317 -15.19 -6.39 -10.69
C TYR A 317 -13.70 -6.64 -10.59
N TRP A 318 -13.06 -5.90 -9.69
CA TRP A 318 -11.65 -6.08 -9.33
C TRP A 318 -11.51 -5.93 -7.82
N ILE A 319 -10.85 -6.89 -7.16
CA ILE A 319 -10.48 -6.80 -5.77
C ILE A 319 -8.96 -6.75 -5.69
N HIS A 320 -8.45 -5.62 -5.21
CA HIS A 320 -7.04 -5.39 -4.89
C HIS A 320 -6.83 -5.46 -3.39
N VAL A 321 -5.76 -6.11 -2.95
CA VAL A 321 -5.38 -6.17 -1.54
C VAL A 321 -4.12 -5.32 -1.33
N ASP A 322 -4.28 -4.19 -0.67
CA ASP A 322 -3.15 -3.41 -0.14
C ASP A 322 -2.62 -4.09 1.12
N ALA A 323 -1.66 -4.97 0.92
CA ALA A 323 -1.01 -5.72 1.97
C ALA A 323 0.38 -5.14 2.31
N ALA A 324 0.49 -3.81 2.31
CA ALA A 324 1.74 -3.09 2.48
C ALA A 324 2.59 -3.56 3.67
N LEU A 325 1.96 -3.89 4.80
CA LEU A 325 2.60 -4.51 5.97
C LEU A 325 2.30 -6.01 6.03
N GLY A 326 1.02 -6.38 5.95
CA GLY A 326 0.55 -7.74 6.23
C GLY A 326 1.05 -8.78 5.23
N GLY A 327 1.28 -8.38 3.97
CA GLY A 327 1.72 -9.30 2.91
C GLY A 327 3.05 -10.00 3.16
N SER A 328 3.94 -9.36 3.93
CA SER A 328 5.24 -9.95 4.29
C SER A 328 5.29 -10.54 5.69
N TYR A 329 4.35 -10.18 6.56
CA TYR A 329 4.34 -10.57 7.98
C TYR A 329 3.37 -11.71 8.27
N ILE A 330 2.12 -11.56 7.87
CA ILE A 330 1.03 -12.48 8.23
C ILE A 330 1.22 -13.92 7.69
N PRO A 331 1.80 -14.15 6.50
CA PRO A 331 2.05 -15.53 6.06
C PRO A 331 2.94 -16.33 7.00
N PHE A 332 3.82 -15.68 7.77
CA PHE A 332 4.65 -16.36 8.77
C PHE A 332 3.91 -16.60 10.09
N ILE A 333 2.95 -15.76 10.45
CA ILE A 333 2.00 -16.05 11.54
C ILE A 333 1.12 -17.22 11.16
N GLU A 334 0.61 -17.30 9.93
CA GLU A 334 -0.18 -18.45 9.44
C GLU A 334 0.62 -19.74 9.48
N LYS A 335 1.90 -19.73 9.05
CA LYS A 335 2.79 -20.90 9.14
C LYS A 335 2.99 -21.32 10.59
N ALA A 336 3.25 -20.38 11.49
CA ALA A 336 3.41 -20.65 12.92
C ALA A 336 2.14 -21.23 13.55
N HIS A 337 0.96 -20.73 13.14
CA HIS A 337 -0.32 -21.30 13.55
C HIS A 337 -0.47 -22.75 13.09
N ASN A 338 -0.18 -23.03 11.83
CA ASN A 338 -0.27 -24.39 11.26
C ASN A 338 0.70 -25.38 11.89
N GLU A 339 1.84 -24.89 12.43
CA GLU A 339 2.80 -25.68 13.20
C GLU A 339 2.46 -25.78 14.71
N GLY A 340 1.35 -25.15 15.15
CA GLY A 340 0.92 -25.17 16.56
C GLY A 340 1.77 -24.28 17.48
N LEU A 341 2.51 -23.32 16.93
CA LEU A 341 3.35 -22.38 17.69
C LEU A 341 2.57 -21.16 18.21
N THR A 342 1.37 -20.92 17.70
CA THR A 342 0.45 -19.87 18.14
C THR A 342 -1.01 -20.25 17.84
N ASP A 343 -1.94 -19.79 18.68
CA ASP A 343 -3.38 -19.90 18.42
C ASP A 343 -3.91 -18.77 17.52
N ALA A 344 -3.09 -17.77 17.23
CA ALA A 344 -3.46 -16.61 16.46
C ALA A 344 -3.71 -16.98 14.98
N LYS A 345 -4.91 -16.68 14.49
CA LYS A 345 -5.34 -16.98 13.13
C LYS A 345 -5.68 -15.68 12.40
N ALA A 346 -5.01 -15.42 11.29
CA ALA A 346 -5.27 -14.29 10.43
C ALA A 346 -6.33 -14.60 9.35
N PRO A 347 -7.09 -13.61 8.86
CA PRO A 347 -7.95 -13.77 7.69
C PRO A 347 -7.16 -14.18 6.43
N ILE A 348 -7.78 -14.96 5.55
CA ILE A 348 -7.19 -15.30 4.24
C ILE A 348 -7.32 -14.10 3.32
N PHE A 349 -6.22 -13.73 2.62
CA PHE A 349 -6.19 -12.53 1.76
C PHE A 349 -5.62 -12.78 0.37
N ASP A 350 -5.00 -13.93 0.15
CA ASP A 350 -4.11 -14.21 -0.98
C ASP A 350 -4.83 -14.93 -2.14
N PHE A 351 -4.06 -15.38 -3.14
CA PHE A 351 -4.59 -16.00 -4.37
C PHE A 351 -5.27 -17.36 -4.18
N ARG A 352 -5.33 -17.90 -2.94
CA ARG A 352 -6.29 -18.98 -2.61
C ARG A 352 -7.73 -18.53 -2.83
N LEU A 353 -7.99 -17.22 -2.76
CA LEU A 353 -9.27 -16.62 -3.05
C LEU A 353 -9.30 -16.25 -4.55
N PRO A 354 -10.05 -17.00 -5.38
CA PRO A 354 -9.99 -16.85 -6.84
C PRO A 354 -10.47 -15.48 -7.35
N PHE A 355 -11.15 -14.72 -6.49
CA PHE A 355 -11.65 -13.39 -6.77
C PHE A 355 -10.67 -12.26 -6.39
N VAL A 356 -9.50 -12.57 -5.83
CA VAL A 356 -8.42 -11.60 -5.63
C VAL A 356 -7.66 -11.43 -6.95
N HIS A 357 -7.57 -10.19 -7.43
CA HIS A 357 -6.97 -9.87 -8.72
C HIS A 357 -5.52 -9.41 -8.59
N SER A 358 -5.20 -8.68 -7.54
CA SER A 358 -3.85 -8.16 -7.31
C SER A 358 -3.55 -7.95 -5.83
N ILE A 359 -2.27 -8.06 -5.46
CA ILE A 359 -1.77 -7.86 -4.10
C ILE A 359 -0.49 -7.04 -4.18
N SER A 360 -0.34 -6.04 -3.33
CA SER A 360 0.90 -5.27 -3.18
C SER A 360 1.45 -5.35 -1.76
N THR A 361 2.79 -5.29 -1.60
CA THR A 361 3.45 -5.22 -0.30
C THR A 361 4.67 -4.30 -0.33
N SER A 362 5.06 -3.78 0.85
CA SER A 362 6.24 -2.93 1.02
C SER A 362 7.41 -3.71 1.64
N GLY A 363 8.53 -3.74 0.94
CA GLY A 363 9.75 -4.41 1.40
C GLY A 363 10.52 -3.62 2.46
N HIS A 364 10.34 -2.29 2.52
CA HIS A 364 10.96 -1.43 3.53
C HIS A 364 10.22 -1.43 4.88
N LYS A 365 9.03 -2.06 4.96
CA LYS A 365 8.29 -2.21 6.21
C LYS A 365 8.85 -3.37 7.03
N TRP A 366 8.18 -4.52 7.06
CA TRP A 366 8.60 -5.64 7.90
C TRP A 366 9.91 -6.30 7.45
N PRO A 367 10.19 -6.51 6.14
CA PRO A 367 11.48 -7.03 5.71
C PRO A 367 12.66 -6.08 6.03
N GLY A 368 12.44 -4.77 6.05
CA GLY A 368 13.45 -3.81 6.50
C GLY A 368 14.45 -3.42 5.41
N ALA A 369 14.02 -3.27 4.15
CA ALA A 369 14.88 -2.64 3.16
C ALA A 369 15.19 -1.18 3.55
N PRO A 370 16.42 -0.68 3.29
CA PRO A 370 16.86 0.63 3.76
C PRO A 370 16.27 1.81 2.96
N TRP A 371 15.49 1.55 1.93
CA TRP A 371 14.76 2.52 1.13
C TRP A 371 13.42 1.97 0.66
N ALA A 372 12.59 2.83 0.10
CA ALA A 372 11.28 2.45 -0.40
C ALA A 372 11.41 1.36 -1.47
N THR A 373 10.83 0.20 -1.20
CA THR A 373 10.74 -0.94 -2.12
C THR A 373 9.55 -1.82 -1.73
N GLY A 374 9.23 -2.78 -2.56
CA GLY A 374 8.15 -3.73 -2.37
C GLY A 374 7.94 -4.56 -3.63
N LEU A 375 6.76 -5.14 -3.76
CA LEU A 375 6.34 -5.81 -4.98
C LEU A 375 4.83 -5.71 -5.19
N ILE A 376 4.44 -5.86 -6.44
CA ILE A 376 3.06 -6.07 -6.89
C ILE A 376 2.97 -7.44 -7.56
N MET A 377 1.85 -8.12 -7.37
CA MET A 377 1.55 -9.37 -8.06
C MET A 377 0.10 -9.40 -8.53
N THR A 378 -0.09 -9.91 -9.73
CA THR A 378 -1.38 -10.17 -10.37
C THR A 378 -1.27 -11.46 -11.19
N LYS A 379 -2.23 -11.76 -12.07
CA LYS A 379 -2.18 -12.91 -12.99
C LYS A 379 -1.94 -12.48 -14.43
N VAL A 380 -1.34 -13.34 -15.23
CA VAL A 380 -1.08 -13.09 -16.66
C VAL A 380 -2.35 -12.67 -17.41
N LYS A 381 -3.49 -13.31 -17.14
CA LYS A 381 -4.78 -12.97 -17.79
C LYS A 381 -5.27 -11.53 -17.56
N TYR A 382 -4.71 -10.85 -16.59
CA TYR A 382 -5.05 -9.45 -16.28
C TYR A 382 -4.12 -8.44 -16.95
N GLN A 383 -3.16 -8.91 -17.74
CA GLN A 383 -2.25 -8.09 -18.53
C GLN A 383 -2.98 -7.54 -19.76
N VAL A 384 -3.72 -6.45 -19.61
CA VAL A 384 -4.53 -5.82 -20.67
C VAL A 384 -3.91 -4.54 -21.22
N ILE A 385 -2.74 -4.13 -20.71
CA ILE A 385 -2.01 -2.97 -21.18
C ILE A 385 -0.96 -3.43 -22.19
N PRO A 386 -0.92 -2.86 -23.42
CA PRO A 386 0.12 -3.19 -24.38
C PRO A 386 1.46 -2.78 -23.80
N PRO A 387 2.49 -3.65 -23.88
CA PRO A 387 3.83 -3.28 -23.46
C PRO A 387 4.33 -2.13 -24.33
N SER A 388 4.98 -1.16 -23.71
CA SER A 388 5.90 -0.30 -24.46
C SER A 388 7.04 -1.18 -24.96
N ASP A 389 7.36 -1.11 -26.25
CA ASP A 389 8.46 -1.88 -26.85
C ASP A 389 9.50 -0.95 -27.48
N PRO A 390 10.20 -0.14 -26.65
CA PRO A 390 11.23 0.74 -27.17
C PRO A 390 12.46 -0.05 -27.58
N GLU A 391 12.86 0.06 -28.84
CA GLU A 391 13.97 -0.68 -29.45
C GLU A 391 15.27 -0.63 -28.61
N TYR A 392 15.58 0.52 -27.98
CA TYR A 392 16.80 0.70 -27.20
C TYR A 392 16.83 -0.16 -25.92
N ILE A 393 15.67 -0.55 -25.38
CA ILE A 393 15.58 -1.44 -24.21
C ILE A 393 15.74 -2.90 -24.65
N GLY A 394 15.25 -3.26 -25.84
CA GLY A 394 15.28 -4.62 -26.38
C GLY A 394 14.41 -5.60 -25.59
N SER A 395 13.40 -5.11 -24.89
CA SER A 395 12.37 -5.93 -24.22
C SER A 395 11.12 -5.09 -24.02
N GLY A 396 9.96 -5.75 -24.02
CA GLY A 396 8.70 -5.12 -23.66
C GLY A 396 8.72 -4.60 -22.21
N ASP A 397 7.90 -3.58 -21.96
CA ASP A 397 7.72 -2.99 -20.63
C ASP A 397 6.25 -2.73 -20.33
N THR A 398 5.69 -3.48 -19.40
CA THR A 398 4.34 -3.27 -18.84
C THR A 398 4.38 -2.75 -17.42
N THR A 399 5.57 -2.38 -16.90
CA THR A 399 5.73 -1.80 -15.56
C THR A 399 5.32 -0.33 -15.55
N PHE A 400 5.03 0.22 -14.36
CA PHE A 400 4.63 1.62 -14.25
C PHE A 400 5.82 2.58 -14.47
N ALA A 401 7.00 2.21 -14.01
CA ALA A 401 8.14 3.13 -13.91
C ALA A 401 9.16 3.01 -15.06
N GLY A 402 9.13 1.96 -15.87
CA GLY A 402 10.17 1.67 -16.87
C GLY A 402 11.53 1.34 -16.23
N SER A 403 12.30 2.36 -15.83
CA SER A 403 13.55 2.19 -15.07
C SER A 403 13.24 1.90 -13.60
N ARG A 404 13.80 0.79 -13.07
CA ARG A 404 13.57 0.34 -11.69
C ARG A 404 14.88 0.09 -10.97
N ASN A 405 14.90 0.38 -9.66
CA ASN A 405 16.07 0.20 -8.83
C ASN A 405 16.36 -1.30 -8.63
N GLY A 406 17.32 -1.85 -9.39
CA GLY A 406 17.69 -3.26 -9.28
C GLY A 406 18.30 -3.65 -7.93
N THR A 407 18.92 -2.71 -7.20
CA THR A 407 19.43 -2.98 -5.85
C THR A 407 18.29 -3.35 -4.87
N SER A 408 17.07 -2.87 -5.12
CA SER A 408 15.89 -3.24 -4.33
C SER A 408 15.59 -4.75 -4.40
N ALA A 409 15.73 -5.34 -5.59
CA ALA A 409 15.56 -6.78 -5.77
C ALA A 409 16.64 -7.59 -5.04
N ALA A 410 17.89 -7.12 -5.11
CA ALA A 410 19.01 -7.76 -4.41
C ALA A 410 18.84 -7.73 -2.88
N ILE A 411 18.36 -6.61 -2.32
CA ILE A 411 18.12 -6.46 -0.88
C ILE A 411 17.01 -7.39 -0.41
N LEU A 412 15.89 -7.46 -1.13
CA LEU A 412 14.81 -8.39 -0.78
C LEU A 412 15.25 -9.84 -0.88
N TRP A 413 16.03 -10.18 -1.92
CA TRP A 413 16.60 -11.51 -2.06
C TRP A 413 17.52 -11.85 -0.89
N ASP A 414 18.42 -10.96 -0.50
CA ASP A 414 19.36 -11.14 0.61
C ASP A 414 18.63 -11.36 1.94
N PHE A 415 17.58 -10.57 2.20
CA PHE A 415 16.73 -10.73 3.38
C PHE A 415 16.14 -12.14 3.46
N PHE A 416 15.57 -12.65 2.38
CA PHE A 416 14.96 -13.98 2.38
C PHE A 416 16.03 -15.10 2.32
N ALA A 417 17.16 -14.88 1.68
CA ALA A 417 18.26 -15.84 1.63
C ALA A 417 18.93 -16.05 2.99
N LYS A 418 19.03 -15.01 3.81
CA LYS A 418 19.61 -15.06 5.17
C LYS A 418 18.68 -15.67 6.22
N ASN A 419 17.37 -15.72 5.96
CA ASN A 419 16.38 -16.14 6.96
C ASN A 419 15.59 -17.37 6.47
N SER A 420 15.68 -18.46 7.18
CA SER A 420 14.81 -19.62 6.96
C SER A 420 13.35 -19.28 7.32
N HIS A 421 12.39 -20.09 6.87
CA HIS A 421 10.98 -19.93 7.29
C HIS A 421 10.83 -19.98 8.82
N GLN A 422 11.63 -20.80 9.51
CA GLN A 422 11.61 -20.86 10.97
C GLN A 422 12.12 -19.56 11.61
N ASP A 423 13.15 -18.93 11.04
CA ASP A 423 13.65 -17.65 11.53
C ASP A 423 12.61 -16.54 11.31
N LEU A 424 11.94 -16.54 10.16
CA LEU A 424 10.88 -15.58 9.86
C LEU A 424 9.64 -15.77 10.73
N MET A 425 9.24 -17.03 11.03
CA MET A 425 8.18 -17.32 12.01
C MET A 425 8.54 -16.82 13.41
N LYS A 426 9.79 -17.06 13.88
CA LYS A 426 10.27 -16.56 15.16
C LYS A 426 10.27 -15.01 15.21
N LYS A 427 10.72 -14.35 14.14
CA LYS A 427 10.67 -12.87 14.02
C LYS A 427 9.22 -12.37 14.09
N ALA A 428 8.29 -12.99 13.38
CA ALA A 428 6.88 -12.61 13.37
C ALA A 428 6.23 -12.80 14.75
N LEU A 429 6.42 -13.95 15.38
CA LEU A 429 5.91 -14.23 16.74
C LEU A 429 6.49 -13.28 17.78
N ARG A 430 7.80 -12.94 17.68
CA ARG A 430 8.42 -11.95 18.56
C ARG A 430 7.80 -10.57 18.41
N CYS A 431 7.55 -10.12 17.17
CA CYS A 431 6.89 -8.83 16.95
C CYS A 431 5.49 -8.84 17.58
N GLU A 432 4.73 -9.91 17.43
CA GLU A 432 3.40 -10.06 18.02
C GLU A 432 3.45 -10.06 19.56
N GLU A 433 4.39 -10.80 20.14
CA GLU A 433 4.62 -10.83 21.60
C GLU A 433 4.95 -9.44 22.16
N VAL A 434 5.86 -8.68 21.50
CA VAL A 434 6.23 -7.33 21.92
C VAL A 434 5.06 -6.37 21.74
N ALA A 435 4.23 -6.54 20.69
CA ALA A 435 3.02 -5.73 20.51
C ALA A 435 2.00 -5.97 21.62
N ALA A 436 1.75 -7.23 22.00
CA ALA A 436 0.89 -7.59 23.13
C ALA A 436 1.45 -7.06 24.47
N TYR A 437 2.76 -7.18 24.67
CA TYR A 437 3.44 -6.59 25.82
C TYR A 437 3.24 -5.07 25.90
N THR A 438 3.41 -4.38 24.79
CA THR A 438 3.25 -2.92 24.70
C THR A 438 1.83 -2.48 25.06
N GLU A 439 0.83 -3.15 24.49
CA GLU A 439 -0.58 -2.90 24.80
C GLU A 439 -0.84 -3.04 26.31
N LYS A 440 -0.37 -4.14 26.91
CA LYS A 440 -0.49 -4.39 28.35
C LYS A 440 0.15 -3.27 29.18
N ARG A 441 1.41 -2.89 28.87
CA ARG A 441 2.16 -1.87 29.61
C ARG A 441 1.50 -0.49 29.53
N LEU A 442 0.95 -0.10 28.38
CA LEU A 442 0.21 1.16 28.23
C LEU A 442 -1.09 1.16 29.03
N LYS A 443 -1.83 0.04 29.06
CA LYS A 443 -3.05 -0.11 29.88
C LYS A 443 -2.73 -0.05 31.38
N GLU A 444 -1.64 -0.66 31.82
CA GLU A 444 -1.15 -0.59 33.20
C GLU A 444 -0.73 0.84 33.56
N LEU A 445 -0.01 1.53 32.67
CA LEU A 445 0.37 2.92 32.87
C LEU A 445 -0.87 3.81 33.09
N GLY A 446 -1.89 3.71 32.22
CA GLY A 446 -3.12 4.47 32.38
C GLY A 446 -3.78 4.31 33.75
N LYS A 447 -3.82 3.07 34.27
CA LYS A 447 -4.31 2.78 35.62
C LYS A 447 -3.45 3.45 36.70
N ASN A 448 -2.12 3.37 36.55
CA ASN A 448 -1.18 3.89 37.56
C ASN A 448 -1.21 5.42 37.65
N ILE A 449 -1.37 6.12 36.53
CA ILE A 449 -1.45 7.60 36.51
C ILE A 449 -2.89 8.12 36.64
N GLY A 450 -3.88 7.23 36.74
CA GLY A 450 -5.29 7.60 36.90
C GLY A 450 -5.91 8.27 35.66
N GLN A 451 -5.42 7.97 34.46
CA GLN A 451 -5.90 8.51 33.19
C GLN A 451 -6.29 7.41 32.20
N ASP A 452 -7.37 7.63 31.46
CA ASP A 452 -7.67 6.80 30.28
C ASP A 452 -6.74 7.19 29.13
N LEU A 453 -5.90 6.26 28.71
CA LEU A 453 -4.98 6.44 27.59
C LEU A 453 -5.56 5.96 26.25
N PHE A 454 -6.83 5.58 26.19
CA PHE A 454 -7.52 5.13 24.95
C PHE A 454 -6.76 4.03 24.20
N VAL A 455 -6.07 3.16 24.93
CA VAL A 455 -5.19 2.14 24.33
C VAL A 455 -5.99 1.14 23.53
N ALA A 456 -5.71 1.04 22.23
CA ALA A 456 -6.36 0.08 21.33
C ALA A 456 -5.34 -0.57 20.40
N ARG A 457 -5.60 -1.83 20.07
CA ARG A 457 -4.84 -2.66 19.15
C ARG A 457 -5.78 -3.63 18.48
N SER A 458 -5.82 -3.65 17.15
CA SER A 458 -6.56 -4.64 16.39
C SER A 458 -5.89 -6.03 16.51
N PRO A 459 -6.64 -7.14 16.38
CA PRO A 459 -6.05 -8.48 16.43
C PRO A 459 -4.88 -8.64 15.47
N LEU A 460 -3.78 -9.23 15.92
CA LEU A 460 -2.53 -9.43 15.16
C LEU A 460 -1.83 -8.15 14.68
N SER A 461 -2.36 -6.98 15.01
CA SER A 461 -1.75 -5.72 14.62
C SER A 461 -0.41 -5.52 15.30
N LEU A 462 0.58 -5.04 14.54
CA LEU A 462 1.83 -4.49 15.06
C LEU A 462 1.72 -3.01 15.40
N THR A 463 0.55 -2.41 15.19
CA THR A 463 0.21 -1.03 15.51
C THR A 463 -0.53 -0.97 16.84
N ILE A 464 -0.07 -0.12 17.75
CA ILE A 464 -0.76 0.20 19.00
C ILE A 464 -1.02 1.70 19.01
N ARG A 465 -2.30 2.08 19.19
CA ARG A 465 -2.69 3.49 19.36
C ARG A 465 -2.95 3.79 20.83
N PHE A 466 -2.63 5.02 21.23
CA PHE A 466 -2.85 5.50 22.59
C PHE A 466 -3.00 7.02 22.59
N LYS A 467 -3.40 7.61 23.74
CA LYS A 467 -3.57 9.04 23.90
C LYS A 467 -2.31 9.80 23.49
N ARG A 468 -2.47 10.85 22.66
CA ARG A 468 -1.36 11.69 22.17
C ARG A 468 -0.58 12.28 23.34
N PRO A 469 0.73 12.00 23.47
CA PRO A 469 1.58 12.58 24.50
C PRO A 469 2.08 13.98 24.09
N SER A 470 2.96 14.55 24.92
CA SER A 470 3.63 15.84 24.67
C SER A 470 4.50 15.79 23.40
N GLU A 471 4.68 16.94 22.76
CA GLU A 471 5.50 17.08 21.56
C GLU A 471 6.95 16.60 21.79
N ALA A 472 7.47 16.73 23.01
CA ALA A 472 8.78 16.23 23.38
C ALA A 472 8.89 14.71 23.21
N ILE A 473 7.91 13.97 23.69
CA ILE A 473 7.86 12.52 23.59
C ILE A 473 7.59 12.09 22.12
N ILE A 474 6.66 12.78 21.44
CA ILE A 474 6.40 12.55 20.02
C ILE A 474 7.69 12.64 19.21
N PHE A 475 8.45 13.71 19.41
CA PHE A 475 9.70 13.91 18.69
C PHE A 475 10.76 12.86 19.07
N LYS A 476 10.93 12.57 20.37
CA LYS A 476 11.93 11.62 20.88
C LYS A 476 11.75 10.22 20.26
N TYR A 477 10.52 9.77 20.16
CA TYR A 477 10.18 8.43 19.65
C TYR A 477 9.68 8.43 18.19
N SER A 478 9.71 9.59 17.53
CA SER A 478 9.19 9.79 16.16
C SER A 478 7.76 9.29 15.99
N LEU A 479 6.89 9.49 16.99
CA LEU A 479 5.54 8.96 16.98
C LEU A 479 4.70 9.63 15.88
N SER A 480 3.95 8.85 15.13
CA SER A 480 2.92 9.37 14.25
C SER A 480 1.67 9.71 15.06
N CYS A 481 0.95 10.75 14.66
CA CYS A 481 -0.21 11.23 15.40
C CYS A 481 -1.40 11.41 14.48
N GLU A 482 -2.59 11.18 15.04
CA GLU A 482 -3.86 11.32 14.35
C GLU A 482 -4.90 11.94 15.29
N THR A 483 -5.88 12.61 14.72
CA THR A 483 -7.03 13.14 15.46
C THR A 483 -8.29 12.49 14.91
N LEU A 484 -8.96 11.70 15.72
CA LEU A 484 -10.19 10.99 15.36
C LEU A 484 -11.41 11.57 16.06
N CYS A 485 -12.57 11.35 15.46
CA CYS A 485 -13.85 11.58 16.08
C CYS A 485 -14.39 10.24 16.56
N GLU A 486 -14.37 10.01 17.87
CA GLU A 486 -14.89 8.78 18.48
C GLU A 486 -15.87 9.11 19.61
N HIS A 487 -17.00 8.41 19.65
CA HIS A 487 -18.07 8.64 20.64
C HIS A 487 -18.49 10.11 20.74
N SER A 488 -18.63 10.79 19.59
CA SER A 488 -18.98 12.21 19.47
C SER A 488 -17.97 13.20 20.06
N LYS A 489 -16.74 12.76 20.37
CA LYS A 489 -15.65 13.58 20.89
C LYS A 489 -14.43 13.52 19.98
N VAL A 490 -13.75 14.64 19.82
CA VAL A 490 -12.47 14.73 19.12
C VAL A 490 -11.36 14.26 20.04
N ARG A 491 -10.63 13.21 19.66
CA ARG A 491 -9.51 12.62 20.43
C ARG A 491 -8.23 12.64 19.62
N GLY A 492 -7.14 13.06 20.25
CA GLY A 492 -5.80 12.97 19.70
C GLY A 492 -5.14 11.65 20.08
N TYR A 493 -4.64 10.94 19.08
CA TYR A 493 -3.92 9.68 19.24
C TYR A 493 -2.47 9.81 18.80
N ALA A 494 -1.60 9.01 19.41
CA ALA A 494 -0.30 8.65 18.88
C ALA A 494 -0.29 7.16 18.57
N HIS A 495 0.52 6.80 17.59
CA HIS A 495 0.71 5.42 17.13
C HIS A 495 2.15 5.02 17.29
N LEU A 496 2.37 3.79 17.72
CA LEU A 496 3.65 3.12 17.65
C LEU A 496 3.52 1.81 16.88
N PHE A 497 4.63 1.39 16.29
CA PHE A 497 4.66 0.22 15.42
C PHE A 497 5.78 -0.72 15.87
N VAL A 498 5.40 -1.96 16.23
CA VAL A 498 6.33 -2.98 16.69
C VAL A 498 6.94 -3.69 15.49
N MET A 499 8.04 -3.12 14.99
CA MET A 499 8.82 -3.73 13.90
C MET A 499 9.98 -4.56 14.47
N ASN A 500 10.76 -5.23 13.62
CA ASN A 500 11.81 -6.17 14.03
C ASN A 500 12.85 -5.60 15.02
N HIS A 501 13.11 -4.30 14.99
CA HIS A 501 14.08 -3.64 15.88
C HIS A 501 13.51 -3.32 17.27
N VAL A 502 12.17 -3.39 17.45
CA VAL A 502 11.54 -2.98 18.70
C VAL A 502 11.71 -4.07 19.75
N SER A 503 12.27 -3.70 20.90
CA SER A 503 12.46 -4.60 22.04
C SER A 503 11.60 -4.16 23.23
N LYS A 504 11.41 -5.05 24.20
CA LYS A 504 10.70 -4.74 25.46
C LYS A 504 11.41 -3.62 26.22
N GLU A 505 12.74 -3.57 26.21
CA GLU A 505 13.54 -2.53 26.84
C GLU A 505 13.32 -1.14 26.20
N LEU A 506 13.11 -1.09 24.86
CA LEU A 506 12.75 0.16 24.19
C LEU A 506 11.34 0.61 24.59
N ILE A 507 10.41 -0.32 24.70
CA ILE A 507 9.05 -0.05 25.19
C ILE A 507 9.09 0.43 26.64
N ASP A 508 9.86 -0.21 27.52
CA ASP A 508 9.98 0.21 28.92
C ASP A 508 10.52 1.62 29.04
N ARG A 509 11.51 2.01 28.23
CA ARG A 509 11.99 3.40 28.17
C ARG A 509 10.89 4.40 27.75
N LEU A 510 10.04 4.02 26.79
CA LEU A 510 8.87 4.83 26.43
C LEU A 510 7.89 4.95 27.60
N ILE A 511 7.58 3.85 28.28
CA ILE A 511 6.68 3.83 29.44
C ILE A 511 7.21 4.71 30.57
N ASP A 512 8.54 4.68 30.84
CA ASP A 512 9.18 5.54 31.84
C ASP A 512 9.00 7.02 31.48
N ASP A 513 9.26 7.41 30.25
CA ASP A 513 9.06 8.80 29.79
C ASP A 513 7.56 9.20 29.84
N LEU A 514 6.64 8.32 29.47
CA LEU A 514 5.19 8.56 29.56
C LEU A 514 4.67 8.64 31.01
N SER A 515 5.44 8.13 31.98
CA SER A 515 5.11 8.19 33.42
C SER A 515 5.45 9.54 34.04
N THR A 516 6.19 10.40 33.33
CA THR A 516 6.63 11.70 33.86
C THR A 516 5.49 12.70 33.93
N GLU A 517 5.58 13.66 34.87
CA GLU A 517 4.61 14.76 34.97
C GLU A 517 4.60 15.58 33.66
N GLY A 518 3.40 15.90 33.16
CA GLY A 518 3.23 16.63 31.89
C GLY A 518 3.40 15.78 30.60
N ALA A 519 3.60 14.47 30.72
CA ALA A 519 3.68 13.58 29.55
C ALA A 519 2.41 13.60 28.71
N PHE A 520 1.24 13.77 29.33
CA PHE A 520 -0.04 13.88 28.66
C PHE A 520 -0.68 15.24 28.95
N PRO A 521 -0.51 16.23 28.05
CA PRO A 521 -1.17 17.53 28.20
C PRO A 521 -2.69 17.39 28.13
N GLU A 522 -3.42 18.33 28.75
CA GLU A 522 -4.87 18.40 28.63
C GLU A 522 -5.25 18.57 27.14
N GLN A 523 -6.12 17.73 26.67
CA GLN A 523 -6.71 17.84 25.34
C GLN A 523 -8.07 18.49 25.46
N SER A 524 -8.36 19.50 24.61
CA SER A 524 -9.71 20.08 24.54
C SER A 524 -10.66 19.02 23.96
N GLU A 525 -11.64 18.60 24.75
CA GLU A 525 -12.72 17.74 24.29
C GLU A 525 -13.74 18.55 23.46
N GLU A 526 -13.41 18.86 22.21
CA GLU A 526 -14.35 19.52 21.31
C GLU A 526 -15.35 18.48 20.73
N PRO A 527 -16.63 18.84 20.55
CA PRO A 527 -17.59 17.97 19.89
C PRO A 527 -17.26 17.82 18.39
N CYS A 528 -17.52 16.65 17.84
CA CYS A 528 -17.20 16.30 16.44
C CYS A 528 -17.87 17.21 15.39
N SER A 529 -19.01 17.83 15.71
CA SER A 529 -19.73 18.76 14.83
C SER A 529 -18.86 19.91 14.30
N LYS A 530 -17.94 20.42 15.12
CA LYS A 530 -17.00 21.47 14.70
C LYS A 530 -15.92 21.02 13.69
N LYS A 531 -15.59 19.73 13.64
CA LYS A 531 -14.64 19.19 12.69
C LYS A 531 -15.29 19.01 11.31
N ILE A 532 -16.54 18.54 11.29
CA ILE A 532 -17.34 18.34 10.07
C ILE A 532 -17.56 19.67 9.34
N GLU A 533 -17.85 20.78 10.05
CA GLU A 533 -18.02 22.11 9.43
C GLU A 533 -16.74 22.63 8.76
N LYS A 534 -15.55 22.33 9.29
CA LYS A 534 -14.28 22.72 8.66
C LYS A 534 -13.99 21.90 7.39
N ASP A 535 -14.39 20.65 7.36
CA ASP A 535 -14.13 19.74 6.23
C ASP A 535 -15.11 19.96 5.05
N ILE A 536 -16.33 20.44 5.30
CA ILE A 536 -17.35 20.76 4.27
C ILE A 536 -17.03 22.05 3.51
N CYS A 537 -16.35 23.02 4.12
CA CYS A 537 -16.06 24.32 3.49
C CYS A 537 -14.81 24.34 2.57
N SER A 538 -14.09 23.24 2.44
CA SER A 538 -12.80 23.19 1.70
C SER A 538 -12.85 22.30 0.47
N GLY A 539 -13.84 22.38 -0.43
CA GLY A 539 -13.85 21.66 -1.72
C GLY A 539 -13.52 20.14 -1.61
N PRO A 540 -13.31 19.37 -2.68
CA PRO A 540 -12.90 17.97 -2.58
C PRO A 540 -11.51 17.91 -1.93
N ALA A 541 -11.53 18.01 -0.60
CA ALA A 541 -10.34 17.88 0.21
C ALA A 541 -9.94 16.41 0.20
N LEU A 542 -8.72 16.15 -0.24
CA LEU A 542 -7.98 15.01 0.29
C LEU A 542 -8.32 14.95 1.79
N PRO A 543 -8.74 13.80 2.33
CA PRO A 543 -9.06 13.72 3.75
C PRO A 543 -7.89 14.33 4.50
N VAL A 544 -8.15 15.44 5.21
CA VAL A 544 -7.13 16.17 5.98
C VAL A 544 -6.86 15.34 7.24
N HIS A 545 -6.43 14.10 7.03
CA HIS A 545 -5.88 13.25 8.06
C HIS A 545 -4.37 13.42 8.18
N ASN A 546 -3.83 14.58 7.78
CA ASN A 546 -2.43 14.83 8.06
C ASN A 546 -2.06 16.31 7.92
N ARG A 547 -2.27 17.06 8.95
CA ARG A 547 -1.36 18.15 9.27
C ARG A 547 -0.19 17.60 10.08
N GLY A 548 0.48 16.60 9.53
CA GLY A 548 1.69 16.01 10.07
C GLY A 548 2.87 16.10 9.12
N PHE A 549 2.68 16.74 7.96
CA PHE A 549 3.70 17.10 6.99
C PHE A 549 3.49 18.55 6.50
N GLU A 550 3.42 19.49 7.41
CA GLU A 550 3.88 20.86 7.18
C GLU A 550 5.17 21.09 7.96
#